data_dff81503b79dc5d1c6684d651b6aef01
#
_entry.id   dff81503b79dc5d1c6684d651b6aef01
#
_cell.length_a   1.000
_cell.length_b   1.000
_cell.length_c   1.000
_cell.angle_alpha   90.00
_cell.angle_beta   90.00
_cell.angle_gamma   90.00
#
_symmetry.space_group_name_H-M   'P 1'
#
loop_
_entity.id
_entity.type
_entity.pdbx_description
1 polymer ?
#
loop_
_entity_poly.entity_id
_entity_poly.type
_entity_poly.pdbx_seq_one_letter_code
_entity_poly.pdbx_strand_id
1 'polypeptide(L)'
;MPTIYDYTDYRDAIRDFYLEKKKSNSKYSYSVLGLAIGLNASHVFCVVEKKRNLPVRCVPAIKKLLGLTGRAAQYFDLLLAATRTKSEKTREEILAKASLLRDVKKHYLQEKEQKYLSD
;
A
#
# COMPACT_ATOMS: atom_id res chain seq x y z
N MET A 1 9.37 -7.61 -7.54
CA MET A 1 8.36 -6.55 -7.29
C MET A 1 8.46 -6.05 -5.87
N PRO A 2 8.35 -4.74 -5.64
CA PRO A 2 8.30 -4.24 -4.27
C PRO A 2 7.03 -4.72 -3.55
N THR A 3 7.16 -4.93 -2.25
CA THR A 3 6.02 -5.27 -1.40
C THR A 3 5.51 -4.00 -0.73
N ILE A 4 4.32 -4.08 -0.08
CA ILE A 4 3.75 -2.93 0.63
C ILE A 4 4.73 -2.39 1.69
N TYR A 5 5.61 -3.23 2.23
CA TYR A 5 6.56 -2.84 3.27
C TYR A 5 7.68 -1.94 2.74
N ASP A 6 7.82 -1.83 1.42
CA ASP A 6 8.82 -0.94 0.79
C ASP A 6 8.34 0.50 0.66
N TYR A 7 7.08 0.76 1.03
CA TYR A 7 6.47 2.08 0.88
C TYR A 7 6.30 2.78 2.21
N THR A 8 6.40 4.10 2.19
CA THR A 8 6.08 4.99 3.32
C THR A 8 4.82 5.81 3.06
N ASP A 9 4.40 5.94 1.81
CA ASP A 9 3.14 6.55 1.42
C ASP A 9 2.32 5.53 0.64
N TYR A 10 1.11 5.23 1.10
CA TYR A 10 0.25 4.23 0.47
C TYR A 10 -0.09 4.57 -0.99
N ARG A 11 -0.08 5.87 -1.33
CA ARG A 11 -0.42 6.32 -2.69
C ARG A 11 0.65 5.92 -3.70
N ASP A 12 1.90 5.83 -3.28
CA ASP A 12 2.98 5.31 -4.12
C ASP A 12 2.77 3.83 -4.46
N ALA A 13 2.25 3.06 -3.52
CA ALA A 13 1.92 1.65 -3.76
C ALA A 13 0.81 1.52 -4.82
N ILE A 14 -0.21 2.37 -4.74
CA ILE A 14 -1.31 2.39 -5.72
C ILE A 14 -0.79 2.78 -7.10
N ARG A 15 0.08 3.79 -7.16
CA ARG A 15 0.70 4.24 -8.41
C ARG A 15 1.51 3.14 -9.07
N ASP A 16 2.35 2.45 -8.31
CA ASP A 16 3.20 1.38 -8.84
C ASP A 16 2.36 0.20 -9.32
N PHE A 17 1.28 -0.14 -8.59
CA PHE A 17 0.32 -1.15 -9.03
C PHE A 17 -0.28 -0.76 -10.39
N TYR A 18 -0.72 0.49 -10.52
CA TYR A 18 -1.30 0.99 -11.76
C TYR A 18 -0.30 0.90 -12.93
N LEU A 19 0.93 1.34 -12.70
CA LEU A 19 1.97 1.32 -13.74
C LEU A 19 2.32 -0.10 -14.17
N GLU A 20 2.36 -1.03 -13.24
CA GLU A 20 2.64 -2.44 -13.52
C GLU A 20 1.52 -3.08 -14.35
N LYS A 21 0.26 -2.79 -14.00
CA LYS A 21 -0.90 -3.26 -14.78
C LYS A 21 -0.91 -2.67 -16.17
N LYS A 22 -0.57 -1.40 -16.32
CA LYS A 22 -0.51 -0.73 -17.62
C LYS A 22 0.59 -1.31 -18.50
N LYS A 23 1.70 -1.76 -17.93
CA LYS A 23 2.77 -2.44 -18.65
C LYS A 23 2.29 -3.71 -19.35
N SER A 24 1.50 -4.52 -18.66
CA SER A 24 1.00 -5.77 -19.20
C SER A 24 -0.29 -5.61 -20.02
N ASN A 25 -0.99 -4.47 -19.86
CA ASN A 25 -2.21 -4.18 -20.60
C ASN A 25 -2.31 -2.66 -20.87
N SER A 26 -1.98 -2.28 -22.10
CA SER A 26 -1.97 -0.86 -22.51
C SER A 26 -3.33 -0.18 -22.40
N LYS A 27 -4.42 -0.96 -22.35
CA LYS A 27 -5.79 -0.43 -22.19
C LYS A 27 -6.16 -0.17 -20.74
N TYR A 28 -5.33 -0.59 -19.78
CA TYR A 28 -5.58 -0.30 -18.37
C TYR A 28 -5.45 1.22 -18.17
N SER A 29 -6.42 1.79 -17.43
CA SER A 29 -6.53 3.22 -17.27
C SER A 29 -6.99 3.58 -15.86
N TYR A 30 -6.94 4.87 -15.51
CA TYR A 30 -7.51 5.35 -14.26
C TYR A 30 -9.01 5.06 -14.16
N SER A 31 -9.73 5.06 -15.30
CA SER A 31 -11.15 4.69 -15.33
C SER A 31 -11.35 3.23 -14.94
N VAL A 32 -10.51 2.33 -15.46
CA VAL A 32 -10.60 0.90 -15.15
C VAL A 32 -10.28 0.65 -13.67
N LEU A 33 -9.22 1.24 -13.16
CA LEU A 33 -8.86 1.16 -11.75
C LEU A 33 -9.99 1.72 -10.89
N GLY A 34 -10.52 2.87 -11.26
CA GLY A 34 -11.61 3.53 -10.54
C GLY A 34 -12.86 2.68 -10.46
N LEU A 35 -13.25 2.00 -11.55
CA LEU A 35 -14.37 1.07 -11.54
C LEU A 35 -14.20 -0.04 -10.51
N ALA A 36 -12.97 -0.56 -10.40
CA ALA A 36 -12.68 -1.64 -9.46
C ALA A 36 -12.81 -1.22 -7.99
N ILE A 37 -12.59 0.07 -7.67
CA ILE A 37 -12.59 0.56 -6.28
C ILE A 37 -13.73 1.55 -6.00
N GLY A 38 -14.58 1.84 -6.98
CA GLY A 38 -15.71 2.73 -6.80
C GLY A 38 -15.37 4.21 -6.84
N LEU A 39 -14.46 4.61 -7.72
CA LEU A 39 -13.94 5.97 -7.82
C LEU A 39 -13.91 6.42 -9.27
N ASN A 40 -14.11 7.71 -9.56
CA ASN A 40 -13.96 8.21 -10.92
C ASN A 40 -12.47 8.41 -11.29
N ALA A 41 -12.19 8.49 -12.58
CA ALA A 41 -10.83 8.58 -13.10
C ALA A 41 -10.09 9.82 -12.59
N SER A 42 -10.76 10.95 -12.49
CA SER A 42 -10.17 12.21 -12.00
C SER A 42 -9.70 12.10 -10.55
N HIS A 43 -10.50 11.43 -9.72
CA HIS A 43 -10.14 11.22 -8.32
C HIS A 43 -8.99 10.22 -8.18
N VAL A 44 -8.98 9.14 -9.00
CA VAL A 44 -7.85 8.20 -9.03
C VAL A 44 -6.55 8.96 -9.39
N PHE A 45 -6.60 9.81 -10.39
CA PHE A 45 -5.47 10.65 -10.78
C PHE A 45 -4.97 11.49 -9.59
N CYS A 46 -5.89 12.13 -8.87
CA CYS A 46 -5.54 12.95 -7.71
C CYS A 46 -4.88 12.16 -6.59
N VAL A 47 -5.33 10.92 -6.35
CA VAL A 47 -4.72 10.04 -5.35
C VAL A 47 -3.30 9.65 -5.78
N VAL A 48 -3.14 9.23 -7.03
CA VAL A 48 -1.84 8.82 -7.58
C VAL A 48 -0.84 9.99 -7.56
N GLU A 49 -1.30 11.19 -7.84
CA GLU A 49 -0.46 12.40 -7.84
C GLU A 49 -0.32 13.02 -6.44
N LYS A 50 -0.83 12.35 -5.41
CA LYS A 50 -0.74 12.78 -4.00
C LYS A 50 -1.43 14.12 -3.72
N LYS A 51 -2.43 14.47 -4.52
CA LYS A 51 -3.24 15.69 -4.33
C LYS A 51 -4.43 15.45 -3.40
N ARG A 52 -4.86 14.19 -3.27
CA ARG A 52 -5.98 13.79 -2.42
C ARG A 52 -5.71 12.46 -1.76
N ASN A 53 -6.41 12.21 -0.67
CA ASN A 53 -6.44 10.89 -0.03
C ASN A 53 -7.50 10.00 -0.66
N LEU A 54 -7.28 8.69 -0.60
CA LEU A 54 -8.27 7.70 -1.00
C LEU A 54 -9.46 7.77 -0.02
N PRO A 55 -10.70 7.83 -0.52
CA PRO A 55 -11.86 7.77 0.38
C PRO A 55 -11.88 6.47 1.19
N VAL A 56 -12.31 6.57 2.46
CA VAL A 56 -12.35 5.42 3.37
C VAL A 56 -13.16 4.27 2.79
N ARG A 57 -14.27 4.58 2.10
CA ARG A 57 -15.14 3.57 1.48
C ARG A 57 -14.43 2.73 0.42
N CYS A 58 -13.35 3.24 -0.17
CA CYS A 58 -12.58 2.55 -1.20
C CYS A 58 -11.45 1.68 -0.63
N VAL A 59 -11.14 1.80 0.65
CA VAL A 59 -10.01 1.09 1.28
C VAL A 59 -10.14 -0.42 1.20
N PRO A 60 -11.28 -1.04 1.55
CA PRO A 60 -11.40 -2.50 1.41
C PRO A 60 -11.17 -3.00 -0.01
N ALA A 61 -11.71 -2.29 -1.00
CA ALA A 61 -11.55 -2.66 -2.40
C ALA A 61 -10.09 -2.55 -2.86
N ILE A 62 -9.38 -1.49 -2.48
CA ILE A 62 -7.97 -1.33 -2.87
C ILE A 62 -7.09 -2.36 -2.19
N LYS A 63 -7.33 -2.68 -0.92
CA LYS A 63 -6.58 -3.74 -0.22
C LYS A 63 -6.75 -5.09 -0.91
N LYS A 64 -7.99 -5.41 -1.32
CA LYS A 64 -8.28 -6.64 -2.06
C LYS A 64 -7.58 -6.66 -3.41
N LEU A 65 -7.64 -5.55 -4.13
CA LEU A 65 -7.02 -5.42 -5.45
C LEU A 65 -5.50 -5.59 -5.38
N LEU A 66 -4.86 -5.02 -4.36
CA LEU A 66 -3.42 -5.14 -4.11
C LEU A 66 -3.04 -6.50 -3.50
N GLY A 67 -4.00 -7.34 -3.15
CA GLY A 67 -3.76 -8.65 -2.54
C GLY A 67 -3.24 -8.58 -1.12
N LEU A 68 -3.61 -7.54 -0.37
CA LEU A 68 -3.13 -7.32 1.00
C LEU A 68 -4.01 -8.04 2.00
N THR A 69 -3.38 -8.89 2.82
CA THR A 69 -4.04 -9.61 3.90
C THR A 69 -3.16 -9.61 5.15
N GLY A 70 -3.75 -9.87 6.33
CA GLY A 70 -3.01 -9.99 7.58
C GLY A 70 -2.16 -8.76 7.89
N ARG A 71 -0.87 -8.98 8.14
CA ARG A 71 0.08 -7.91 8.50
C ARG A 71 0.26 -6.89 7.38
N ALA A 72 0.23 -7.34 6.13
CA ALA A 72 0.34 -6.44 4.98
C ALA A 72 -0.82 -5.46 4.93
N ALA A 73 -2.04 -5.92 5.20
CA ALA A 73 -3.22 -5.06 5.29
C ALA A 73 -3.11 -4.08 6.45
N GLN A 74 -2.60 -4.53 7.61
CA GLN A 74 -2.36 -3.66 8.76
C GLN A 74 -1.32 -2.58 8.45
N TYR A 75 -0.25 -2.95 7.75
CA TYR A 75 0.78 -2.00 7.33
C TYR A 75 0.17 -0.91 6.43
N PHE A 76 -0.65 -1.31 5.47
CA PHE A 76 -1.35 -0.36 4.61
C PHE A 76 -2.23 0.59 5.41
N ASP A 77 -2.99 0.07 6.38
CA ASP A 77 -3.84 0.90 7.24
C ASP A 77 -3.03 1.93 8.04
N LEU A 78 -1.84 1.55 8.51
CA LEU A 78 -0.95 2.47 9.22
C LEU A 78 -0.42 3.57 8.30
N LEU A 79 -0.04 3.21 7.06
CA LEU A 79 0.38 4.22 6.07
C LEU A 79 -0.75 5.20 5.76
N LEU A 80 -1.97 4.69 5.61
CA LEU A 80 -3.14 5.51 5.36
C LEU A 80 -3.38 6.48 6.51
N ALA A 81 -3.33 5.99 7.75
CA ALA A 81 -3.50 6.82 8.94
C ALA A 81 -2.41 7.89 9.06
N ALA A 82 -1.15 7.52 8.79
CA ALA A 82 -0.03 8.45 8.83
C ALA A 82 -0.20 9.60 7.82
N THR A 83 -0.72 9.29 6.64
CA THR A 83 -0.94 10.29 5.60
C THR A 83 -2.11 11.23 5.94
N ARG A 84 -3.14 10.71 6.63
CA ARG A 84 -4.34 11.45 6.96
C ARG A 84 -4.21 12.34 8.20
N THR A 85 -3.34 12.00 9.13
CA THR A 85 -3.18 12.79 10.35
C THR A 85 -2.54 14.13 10.06
N LYS A 86 -3.00 15.16 10.75
CA LYS A 86 -2.43 16.50 10.69
C LYS A 86 -1.33 16.72 11.73
N SER A 87 -1.22 15.81 12.69
CA SER A 87 -0.24 15.89 13.78
C SER A 87 1.06 15.19 13.38
N GLU A 88 2.16 15.93 13.37
CA GLU A 88 3.50 15.40 13.12
C GLU A 88 3.87 14.32 14.14
N LYS A 89 3.58 14.55 15.41
CA LYS A 89 3.85 13.62 16.50
C LYS A 89 3.10 12.30 16.28
N THR A 90 1.81 12.39 15.96
CA THR A 90 0.97 11.20 15.69
C THR A 90 1.49 10.45 14.48
N ARG A 91 1.91 11.16 13.43
CA ARG A 91 2.48 10.54 12.22
C ARG A 91 3.73 9.75 12.55
N GLU A 92 4.64 10.32 13.33
CA GLU A 92 5.87 9.64 13.75
C GLU A 92 5.57 8.37 14.56
N GLU A 93 4.59 8.43 15.47
CA GLU A 93 4.16 7.28 16.25
C GLU A 93 3.58 6.17 15.36
N ILE A 94 2.76 6.53 14.37
CA ILE A 94 2.15 5.59 13.44
C ILE A 94 3.23 4.95 12.56
N LEU A 95 4.16 5.74 12.03
CA LEU A 95 5.25 5.25 11.19
C LEU A 95 6.20 4.35 11.98
N ALA A 96 6.38 4.61 13.27
CA ALA A 96 7.16 3.73 14.14
C ALA A 96 6.50 2.36 14.28
N LYS A 97 5.17 2.30 14.43
CA LYS A 97 4.41 1.04 14.45
C LYS A 97 4.51 0.30 13.13
N ALA A 98 4.44 1.03 12.02
CA ALA A 98 4.59 0.45 10.68
C ALA A 98 5.99 -0.17 10.51
N SER A 99 7.02 0.53 10.99
CA SER A 99 8.40 0.04 10.96
C SER A 99 8.55 -1.28 11.72
N LEU A 100 7.88 -1.42 12.87
CA LEU A 100 7.90 -2.66 13.64
C LEU A 100 7.30 -3.83 12.85
N LEU A 101 6.21 -3.63 12.15
CA LEU A 101 5.61 -4.67 11.30
C LEU A 101 6.55 -5.09 10.18
N ARG A 102 7.23 -4.13 9.56
CA ARG A 102 8.21 -4.40 8.51
C ARG A 102 9.39 -5.20 9.04
N ASP A 103 9.90 -4.85 10.21
CA ASP A 103 11.05 -5.51 10.83
C ASP A 103 10.71 -6.94 11.24
N VAL A 104 9.52 -7.19 11.77
CA VAL A 104 9.04 -8.54 12.11
C VAL A 104 9.04 -9.42 10.87
N LYS A 105 8.59 -8.91 9.72
CA LYS A 105 8.59 -9.67 8.47
C LYS A 105 10.01 -10.00 8.01
N LYS A 106 10.93 -9.05 8.08
CA LYS A 106 12.35 -9.27 7.74
C LYS A 106 12.95 -10.36 8.60
N HIS A 107 12.69 -10.32 9.91
CA HIS A 107 13.20 -11.30 10.87
C HIS A 107 12.66 -12.70 10.57
N TYR A 108 11.38 -12.80 10.29
CA TYR A 108 10.73 -14.07 9.94
C TYR A 108 11.34 -14.70 8.68
N LEU A 109 11.61 -13.92 7.66
CA LEU A 109 12.24 -14.40 6.42
C LEU A 109 13.67 -14.86 6.67
N GLN A 110 14.44 -14.14 7.49
CA GLN A 110 15.80 -14.54 7.85
C GLN A 110 15.82 -15.87 8.63
N GLU A 111 14.91 -16.07 9.55
CA GLU A 111 14.77 -17.31 10.30
C GLU A 111 14.46 -18.48 9.36
N LYS A 112 13.57 -18.29 8.40
CA LYS A 112 13.25 -19.30 7.40
C LYS A 112 14.45 -19.67 6.53
N GLU A 113 15.22 -18.67 6.10
CA GLU A 113 16.44 -18.90 5.32
C GLU A 113 17.48 -19.67 6.13
N GLN A 114 17.66 -19.33 7.39
CA GLN A 114 18.57 -20.04 8.28
C GLN A 114 18.19 -21.50 8.50
N LYS A 115 16.88 -21.79 8.59
CA LYS A 115 16.39 -23.16 8.71
C LYS A 115 16.72 -24.01 7.49
N TYR A 116 16.65 -23.41 6.31
CA TYR A 116 17.03 -24.11 5.06
C TYR A 116 18.52 -24.33 4.94
N LEU A 117 19.33 -23.46 5.49
CA LEU A 117 20.80 -23.54 5.42
C LEU A 117 21.42 -24.45 6.51
N SER A 118 20.68 -24.76 7.57
CA SER A 118 21.18 -25.59 8.68
C SER A 118 20.91 -27.10 8.49
N ASP A 119 20.23 -27.47 7.42
CA ASP A 119 20.03 -28.87 7.03
C ASP A 119 21.04 -29.26 5.95
#